data_960be07df9a9ab2cc0b14aaf10805507
#
_entry.id   960be07df9a9ab2cc0b14aaf10805507
#
_cell.length_a   1.000
_cell.length_b   1.000
_cell.length_c   1.000
_cell.angle_alpha   90.00
_cell.angle_beta   90.00
_cell.angle_gamma   90.00
#
_symmetry.space_group_name_H-M   'P 1'
#
loop_
_entity.id
_entity.type
_entity.pdbx_description
1 polymer ?
#
loop_
_entity_poly.entity_id
_entity_poly.type
_entity_poly.pdbx_seq_one_letter_code
_entity_poly.pdbx_strand_id
1 'polypeptide(L)'
;MQAGETTAPRQEETIATITPKTAPPIALKMLVTEFDQALAAAEAAWRQGQAQGAIEQARRAIRLIPDRPEPYRWLGNGLQGQGQWAAADRAYGWALHYRPDWAEVWANRGTTALQQQDWATATTHYQQAIQANPELPDLHLYLAQSLCQQCRWPEAAAAIEQALQRNPDRALAHLLQSWIALDREAGDDPELAYAAVQRSLALDPHYPGAWFQLGRVCFYRQEFREAIAAHQRGLTLAPPDPGVQARALGAIGNCHFELAELAAAADCYEAALRHQPDEADVHWGRANLWLHQGDYERGFAEFEWRWPNVLPRRPFQQPAWNGEPIAGQTILVYAQCGLGDILHFARYLPLLAARGARVVVESPQPTARILAALPGVEQVVVQGAALPAFDWQISFLSLPKVFTPSLAAIPRSIPYLSAQATDWRPEQEFTFRRDRLHVGIAWASGYQANRDGRRDYHNRSIPLAQFVEHLNCPEVQLHSLQVGHDAGAIAQFPQVQAWHDRLRDFADTAALAAQMDLVICVDTSVTHLAGGLGLPTWILLPQMPNWRWMLDRADCPWYPTARLFRQLQPRDWAGVWQQVRPALAQAIDQWRSGLAPFGPRS
;
A
#
# COMPACT_ATOMS: atom_id res chain seq x y z
N MET A 1 -34.02 -12.97 -2.47
CA MET A 1 -35.28 -12.95 -3.23
C MET A 1 -36.29 -12.15 -2.44
N GLN A 2 -36.56 -10.91 -2.85
CA GLN A 2 -37.81 -10.19 -2.69
C GLN A 2 -37.67 -8.95 -3.56
N ALA A 3 -38.42 -8.93 -4.64
CA ALA A 3 -38.53 -7.82 -5.55
C ALA A 3 -39.23 -6.66 -4.79
N GLY A 4 -38.53 -5.57 -4.60
CA GLY A 4 -39.12 -4.33 -4.12
C GLY A 4 -39.83 -3.62 -5.27
N GLU A 5 -41.12 -3.60 -5.23
CA GLU A 5 -41.98 -2.85 -6.14
C GLU A 5 -41.63 -1.36 -6.06
N THR A 6 -41.27 -0.78 -7.19
CA THR A 6 -41.14 0.66 -7.39
C THR A 6 -42.53 1.27 -7.41
N THR A 7 -43.04 1.67 -6.25
CA THR A 7 -44.27 2.46 -6.15
C THR A 7 -44.02 3.88 -6.66
N ALA A 8 -44.76 4.27 -7.68
CA ALA A 8 -44.90 5.66 -8.12
C ALA A 8 -45.29 6.58 -6.92
N PRO A 9 -44.87 7.85 -6.90
CA PRO A 9 -45.16 8.76 -5.81
C PRO A 9 -46.68 8.90 -5.64
N ARG A 10 -47.17 8.61 -4.40
CA ARG A 10 -48.56 8.83 -4.05
C ARG A 10 -48.95 10.29 -4.26
N GLN A 11 -50.00 10.47 -5.01
CA GLN A 11 -50.67 11.75 -5.25
C GLN A 11 -51.29 12.27 -3.97
N GLU A 12 -50.81 13.40 -3.46
CA GLU A 12 -51.61 14.31 -2.68
C GLU A 12 -51.83 15.55 -3.53
N GLU A 13 -53.01 15.70 -3.97
CA GLU A 13 -53.81 16.75 -4.58
C GLU A 13 -54.40 16.30 -5.91
N THR A 14 -55.71 16.10 -5.85
CA THR A 14 -56.57 15.76 -6.99
C THR A 14 -56.66 16.99 -7.91
N ILE A 15 -55.73 17.13 -8.84
CA ILE A 15 -55.91 18.04 -9.98
C ILE A 15 -56.46 17.20 -11.11
N ALA A 16 -57.65 17.55 -11.61
CA ALA A 16 -58.27 16.93 -12.75
C ALA A 16 -57.28 16.89 -13.94
N THR A 17 -56.72 15.73 -14.25
CA THR A 17 -55.87 15.51 -15.39
C THR A 17 -56.72 15.52 -16.65
N ILE A 18 -56.63 16.58 -17.44
CA ILE A 18 -57.12 16.57 -18.82
C ILE A 18 -56.15 15.65 -19.59
N THR A 19 -56.59 14.42 -19.87
CA THR A 19 -55.81 13.53 -20.69
C THR A 19 -55.77 14.05 -22.13
N PRO A 20 -54.62 14.03 -22.84
CA PRO A 20 -54.46 14.61 -24.19
C PRO A 20 -55.39 14.05 -25.24
N LYS A 21 -56.05 12.94 -24.98
CA LYS A 21 -56.94 12.23 -25.92
C LYS A 21 -58.34 12.82 -26.05
N THR A 22 -58.73 13.78 -25.19
CA THR A 22 -60.14 14.32 -25.20
C THR A 22 -60.23 15.83 -25.21
N ALA A 23 -59.08 16.56 -25.30
CA ALA A 23 -59.09 18.04 -25.31
C ALA A 23 -59.44 18.59 -26.72
N PRO A 24 -60.18 19.72 -26.79
CA PRO A 24 -60.41 20.39 -28.05
C PRO A 24 -59.11 20.91 -28.65
N PRO A 25 -58.94 21.01 -30.01
CA PRO A 25 -57.66 21.34 -30.67
C PRO A 25 -57.01 22.66 -30.18
N ILE A 26 -57.76 23.62 -29.75
CA ILE A 26 -57.29 24.91 -29.20
C ILE A 26 -56.65 24.71 -27.83
N ALA A 27 -57.30 23.98 -26.94
CA ALA A 27 -56.77 23.66 -25.62
C ALA A 27 -55.49 22.83 -25.66
N LEU A 28 -55.38 21.89 -26.56
CA LEU A 28 -54.17 21.11 -26.83
C LEU A 28 -53.02 21.99 -27.35
N LYS A 29 -53.28 22.92 -28.23
CA LYS A 29 -52.30 23.88 -28.74
C LYS A 29 -51.78 24.81 -27.66
N MET A 30 -52.63 25.29 -26.75
CA MET A 30 -52.24 26.10 -25.60
C MET A 30 -51.37 25.30 -24.62
N LEU A 31 -51.77 24.06 -24.31
CA LEU A 31 -50.99 23.14 -23.42
C LEU A 31 -49.58 22.88 -23.96
N VAL A 32 -49.44 22.63 -25.25
CA VAL A 32 -48.13 22.43 -25.92
C VAL A 32 -47.30 23.73 -25.85
N THR A 33 -47.91 24.90 -26.11
CA THR A 33 -47.22 26.19 -26.02
C THR A 33 -46.70 26.46 -24.58
N GLU A 34 -47.53 26.21 -23.57
CA GLU A 34 -47.11 26.39 -22.17
C GLU A 34 -46.02 25.39 -21.75
N PHE A 35 -46.08 24.14 -22.25
CA PHE A 35 -45.04 23.14 -22.06
C PHE A 35 -43.72 23.62 -22.67
N ASP A 36 -43.70 24.07 -23.94
CA ASP A 36 -42.51 24.53 -24.63
C ASP A 36 -41.90 25.75 -23.93
N GLN A 37 -42.73 26.67 -23.42
CA GLN A 37 -42.28 27.83 -22.64
C GLN A 37 -41.63 27.40 -21.33
N ALA A 38 -42.24 26.45 -20.58
CA ALA A 38 -41.70 25.94 -19.32
C ALA A 38 -40.38 25.17 -19.54
N LEU A 39 -40.30 24.39 -20.64
CA LEU A 39 -39.09 23.65 -20.99
C LEU A 39 -37.94 24.59 -21.36
N ALA A 40 -38.20 25.61 -22.20
CA ALA A 40 -37.20 26.62 -22.56
C ALA A 40 -36.74 27.45 -21.35
N ALA A 41 -37.68 27.76 -20.42
CA ALA A 41 -37.35 28.45 -19.18
C ALA A 41 -36.49 27.60 -18.25
N ALA A 42 -36.72 26.27 -18.17
CA ALA A 42 -35.88 25.37 -17.38
C ALA A 42 -34.45 25.31 -17.93
N GLU A 43 -34.30 25.21 -19.25
CA GLU A 43 -33.01 25.25 -19.91
C GLU A 43 -32.27 26.56 -19.70
N ALA A 44 -32.98 27.70 -19.87
CA ALA A 44 -32.41 29.03 -19.67
C ALA A 44 -31.95 29.25 -18.24
N ALA A 45 -32.76 28.84 -17.25
CA ALA A 45 -32.42 28.92 -15.83
C ALA A 45 -31.16 28.08 -15.52
N TRP A 46 -31.07 26.87 -16.06
CA TRP A 46 -29.86 26.03 -15.90
C TRP A 46 -28.62 26.71 -16.50
N ARG A 47 -28.69 27.22 -17.74
CA ARG A 47 -27.58 27.93 -18.39
C ARG A 47 -27.12 29.17 -17.62
N GLN A 48 -28.02 29.80 -16.85
CA GLN A 48 -27.73 30.94 -15.98
C GLN A 48 -27.23 30.54 -14.58
N GLY A 49 -27.04 29.23 -14.30
CA GLY A 49 -26.65 28.74 -12.99
C GLY A 49 -27.76 28.77 -11.93
N GLN A 50 -29.00 29.02 -12.34
CA GLN A 50 -30.17 29.12 -11.46
C GLN A 50 -30.81 27.73 -11.25
N ALA A 51 -30.13 26.85 -10.48
CA ALA A 51 -30.54 25.46 -10.28
C ALA A 51 -31.98 25.33 -9.77
N GLN A 52 -32.40 26.18 -8.81
CA GLN A 52 -33.77 26.19 -8.28
C GLN A 52 -34.80 26.55 -9.35
N GLY A 53 -34.53 27.57 -10.16
CA GLY A 53 -35.39 27.97 -11.29
C GLY A 53 -35.55 26.84 -12.31
N ALA A 54 -34.46 26.14 -12.63
CA ALA A 54 -34.49 24.98 -13.52
C ALA A 54 -35.40 23.86 -12.98
N ILE A 55 -35.32 23.56 -11.66
CA ILE A 55 -36.18 22.56 -10.98
C ILE A 55 -37.66 22.95 -11.08
N GLU A 56 -38.00 24.20 -10.78
CA GLU A 56 -39.39 24.68 -10.77
C GLU A 56 -40.02 24.64 -12.15
N GLN A 57 -39.32 25.10 -13.17
CA GLN A 57 -39.82 25.09 -14.54
C GLN A 57 -39.88 23.69 -15.14
N ALA A 58 -38.89 22.83 -14.83
CA ALA A 58 -38.93 21.43 -15.23
C ALA A 58 -40.14 20.69 -14.61
N ARG A 59 -40.41 20.90 -13.31
CA ARG A 59 -41.60 20.37 -12.65
C ARG A 59 -42.89 20.89 -13.24
N ARG A 60 -42.94 22.17 -13.67
CA ARG A 60 -44.09 22.74 -14.37
C ARG A 60 -44.31 22.03 -15.71
N ALA A 61 -43.26 21.82 -16.50
CA ALA A 61 -43.34 21.10 -17.77
C ALA A 61 -43.82 19.65 -17.57
N ILE A 62 -43.32 18.94 -16.56
CA ILE A 62 -43.75 17.56 -16.20
C ILE A 62 -45.24 17.50 -15.86
N ARG A 63 -45.77 18.50 -15.14
CA ARG A 63 -47.20 18.54 -14.84
C ARG A 63 -48.08 18.77 -16.06
N LEU A 64 -47.54 19.47 -17.07
CA LEU A 64 -48.25 19.74 -18.32
C LEU A 64 -48.25 18.52 -19.23
N ILE A 65 -47.08 17.92 -19.48
CA ILE A 65 -46.91 16.74 -20.35
C ILE A 65 -45.91 15.78 -19.67
N PRO A 66 -46.38 14.79 -18.91
CA PRO A 66 -45.52 13.96 -18.05
C PRO A 66 -44.72 12.86 -18.78
N ASP A 67 -45.07 12.55 -20.03
CA ASP A 67 -44.48 11.48 -20.84
C ASP A 67 -43.35 11.96 -21.77
N ARG A 68 -42.82 13.17 -21.54
CA ARG A 68 -41.70 13.73 -22.30
C ARG A 68 -40.41 13.62 -21.52
N PRO A 69 -39.32 13.17 -22.14
CA PRO A 69 -38.03 12.96 -21.46
C PRO A 69 -37.28 14.25 -21.11
N GLU A 70 -37.44 15.31 -21.91
CA GLU A 70 -36.65 16.54 -21.79
C GLU A 70 -36.79 17.25 -20.43
N PRO A 71 -37.99 17.41 -19.87
CA PRO A 71 -38.15 18.05 -18.56
C PRO A 71 -37.47 17.29 -17.42
N TYR A 72 -37.44 15.95 -17.48
CA TYR A 72 -36.77 15.14 -16.47
C TYR A 72 -35.25 15.31 -16.51
N ARG A 73 -34.66 15.51 -17.70
CA ARG A 73 -33.24 15.87 -17.80
C ARG A 73 -32.94 17.19 -17.07
N TRP A 74 -33.75 18.24 -17.34
CA TRP A 74 -33.54 19.53 -16.71
C TRP A 74 -33.82 19.50 -15.18
N LEU A 75 -34.78 18.69 -14.75
CA LEU A 75 -35.01 18.42 -13.33
C LEU A 75 -33.77 17.77 -12.71
N GLY A 76 -33.24 16.75 -13.36
CA GLY A 76 -32.01 16.08 -12.91
C GLY A 76 -30.83 17.03 -12.83
N ASN A 77 -30.61 17.85 -13.87
CA ASN A 77 -29.53 18.85 -13.89
C ASN A 77 -29.67 19.86 -12.73
N GLY A 78 -30.89 20.40 -12.50
CA GLY A 78 -31.14 21.32 -11.40
C GLY A 78 -30.89 20.70 -10.03
N LEU A 79 -31.36 19.46 -9.82
CA LEU A 79 -31.15 18.71 -8.58
C LEU A 79 -29.66 18.39 -8.35
N GLN A 80 -28.94 18.02 -9.41
CA GLN A 80 -27.50 17.81 -9.39
C GLN A 80 -26.76 19.10 -9.00
N GLY A 81 -27.15 20.23 -9.56
CA GLY A 81 -26.59 21.56 -9.23
C GLY A 81 -26.81 21.98 -7.77
N GLN A 82 -27.77 21.38 -7.09
CA GLN A 82 -28.02 21.56 -5.65
C GLN A 82 -27.40 20.45 -4.76
N GLY A 83 -26.64 19.54 -5.33
CA GLY A 83 -26.05 18.41 -4.60
C GLY A 83 -27.07 17.33 -4.16
N GLN A 84 -28.30 17.37 -4.73
CA GLN A 84 -29.35 16.40 -4.42
C GLN A 84 -29.21 15.14 -5.30
N TRP A 85 -28.08 14.45 -5.16
CA TRP A 85 -27.61 13.39 -6.06
C TRP A 85 -28.64 12.26 -6.27
N ALA A 86 -29.20 11.72 -5.19
CA ALA A 86 -30.19 10.63 -5.29
C ALA A 86 -31.49 11.05 -5.98
N ALA A 87 -31.90 12.31 -5.83
CA ALA A 87 -33.08 12.84 -6.51
C ALA A 87 -32.77 13.11 -7.99
N ALA A 88 -31.57 13.57 -8.30
CA ALA A 88 -31.10 13.78 -9.68
C ALA A 88 -31.05 12.44 -10.43
N ASP A 89 -30.50 11.37 -9.83
CA ASP A 89 -30.46 10.04 -10.44
C ASP A 89 -31.86 9.51 -10.79
N ARG A 90 -32.84 9.67 -9.87
CA ARG A 90 -34.23 9.29 -10.16
C ARG A 90 -34.81 10.09 -11.32
N ALA A 91 -34.55 11.40 -11.38
CA ALA A 91 -35.04 12.23 -12.49
C ALA A 91 -34.43 11.78 -13.83
N TYR A 92 -33.15 11.55 -13.88
CA TYR A 92 -32.48 11.00 -15.07
C TYR A 92 -33.02 9.60 -15.44
N GLY A 93 -33.32 8.77 -14.43
CA GLY A 93 -33.97 7.47 -14.66
C GLY A 93 -35.30 7.59 -15.39
N TRP A 94 -36.13 8.59 -15.05
CA TRP A 94 -37.37 8.88 -15.77
C TRP A 94 -37.11 9.40 -17.19
N ALA A 95 -36.10 10.25 -17.41
CA ALA A 95 -35.75 10.68 -18.75
C ALA A 95 -35.35 9.50 -19.65
N LEU A 96 -34.58 8.55 -19.13
CA LEU A 96 -34.17 7.33 -19.82
C LEU A 96 -35.27 6.29 -19.99
N HIS A 97 -36.27 6.30 -19.11
CA HIS A 97 -37.48 5.47 -19.28
C HIS A 97 -38.22 5.83 -20.58
N TYR A 98 -38.29 7.14 -20.91
CA TYR A 98 -38.93 7.60 -22.13
C TYR A 98 -37.99 7.63 -23.34
N ARG A 99 -36.67 7.77 -23.11
CA ARG A 99 -35.64 7.78 -24.16
C ARG A 99 -34.39 7.04 -23.70
N PRO A 100 -34.35 5.70 -23.87
CA PRO A 100 -33.29 4.83 -23.36
C PRO A 100 -31.90 5.06 -23.99
N ASP A 101 -31.86 5.61 -25.21
CA ASP A 101 -30.66 5.87 -26.01
C ASP A 101 -30.06 7.28 -25.80
N TRP A 102 -30.46 7.98 -24.73
CA TRP A 102 -30.01 9.37 -24.52
C TRP A 102 -28.65 9.43 -23.82
N ALA A 103 -27.60 9.49 -24.63
CA ALA A 103 -26.21 9.43 -24.17
C ALA A 103 -25.84 10.49 -23.12
N GLU A 104 -26.30 11.77 -23.30
CA GLU A 104 -26.01 12.85 -22.34
C GLU A 104 -26.65 12.61 -20.98
N VAL A 105 -27.82 11.96 -20.95
CA VAL A 105 -28.48 11.61 -19.68
C VAL A 105 -27.77 10.46 -18.98
N TRP A 106 -27.30 9.47 -19.73
CA TRP A 106 -26.42 8.42 -19.19
C TRP A 106 -25.14 9.01 -18.62
N ALA A 107 -24.51 9.96 -19.35
CA ALA A 107 -23.31 10.65 -18.86
C ALA A 107 -23.57 11.43 -17.55
N ASN A 108 -24.69 12.14 -17.47
CA ASN A 108 -25.09 12.88 -16.26
C ASN A 108 -25.35 11.94 -15.06
N ARG A 109 -25.96 10.77 -15.29
CA ARG A 109 -26.10 9.72 -14.28
C ARG A 109 -24.74 9.20 -13.82
N GLY A 110 -23.81 8.99 -14.76
CA GLY A 110 -22.43 8.62 -14.44
C GLY A 110 -21.75 9.65 -13.54
N THR A 111 -21.89 10.93 -13.88
CA THR A 111 -21.37 12.04 -13.05
C THR A 111 -22.03 12.07 -11.67
N THR A 112 -23.33 11.82 -11.59
CA THR A 112 -24.07 11.77 -10.30
C THR A 112 -23.55 10.62 -9.42
N ALA A 113 -23.34 9.45 -9.98
CA ALA A 113 -22.77 8.30 -9.27
C ALA A 113 -21.32 8.56 -8.83
N LEU A 114 -20.53 9.22 -9.69
CA LEU A 114 -19.14 9.60 -9.39
C LEU A 114 -19.07 10.53 -8.18
N GLN A 115 -19.97 11.51 -8.07
CA GLN A 115 -20.06 12.42 -6.91
C GLN A 115 -20.48 11.71 -5.61
N GLN A 116 -21.21 10.61 -5.71
CA GLN A 116 -21.57 9.74 -4.60
C GLN A 116 -20.49 8.69 -4.27
N GLN A 117 -19.36 8.71 -4.97
CA GLN A 117 -18.29 7.72 -4.87
C GLN A 117 -18.76 6.28 -5.21
N ASP A 118 -19.85 6.14 -5.94
CA ASP A 118 -20.30 4.86 -6.50
C ASP A 118 -19.64 4.64 -7.87
N TRP A 119 -18.36 4.26 -7.81
CA TRP A 119 -17.50 4.10 -8.97
C TRP A 119 -17.99 3.02 -9.94
N ALA A 120 -18.57 1.94 -9.41
CA ALA A 120 -19.08 0.83 -10.22
C ALA A 120 -20.30 1.25 -11.06
N THR A 121 -21.26 1.94 -10.43
CA THR A 121 -22.41 2.50 -11.11
C THR A 121 -22.01 3.59 -12.11
N ALA A 122 -21.05 4.46 -11.74
CA ALA A 122 -20.51 5.47 -12.65
C ALA A 122 -19.92 4.83 -13.92
N THR A 123 -19.07 3.80 -13.75
CA THR A 123 -18.50 3.03 -14.87
C THR A 123 -19.58 2.49 -15.80
N THR A 124 -20.61 1.85 -15.25
CA THR A 124 -21.72 1.28 -16.03
C THR A 124 -22.44 2.37 -16.84
N HIS A 125 -22.73 3.51 -16.22
CA HIS A 125 -23.44 4.60 -16.89
C HIS A 125 -22.61 5.27 -17.99
N TYR A 126 -21.30 5.45 -17.78
CA TYR A 126 -20.42 5.98 -18.83
C TYR A 126 -20.28 4.99 -20.00
N GLN A 127 -20.23 3.69 -19.74
CA GLN A 127 -20.24 2.66 -20.79
C GLN A 127 -21.54 2.72 -21.61
N GLN A 128 -22.71 2.89 -20.97
CA GLN A 128 -23.99 3.08 -21.68
C GLN A 128 -24.00 4.38 -22.50
N ALA A 129 -23.43 5.45 -21.97
CA ALA A 129 -23.30 6.71 -22.69
C ALA A 129 -22.42 6.56 -23.96
N ILE A 130 -21.27 5.87 -23.84
CA ILE A 130 -20.37 5.59 -24.97
C ILE A 130 -21.06 4.70 -26.01
N GLN A 131 -21.81 3.69 -25.56
CA GLN A 131 -22.57 2.83 -26.47
C GLN A 131 -23.66 3.58 -27.25
N ALA A 132 -24.33 4.53 -26.60
CA ALA A 132 -25.38 5.35 -27.21
C ALA A 132 -24.81 6.43 -28.14
N ASN A 133 -23.71 7.07 -27.78
CA ASN A 133 -23.00 8.03 -28.62
C ASN A 133 -21.49 8.09 -28.25
N PRO A 134 -20.62 7.42 -29.00
CA PRO A 134 -19.18 7.40 -28.74
C PRO A 134 -18.48 8.74 -28.99
N GLU A 135 -19.12 9.67 -29.71
CA GLU A 135 -18.54 10.97 -30.07
C GLU A 135 -18.77 12.06 -29.01
N LEU A 136 -19.52 11.77 -27.94
CA LEU A 136 -19.67 12.73 -26.85
C LEU A 136 -18.32 13.02 -26.19
N PRO A 137 -18.00 14.31 -25.97
CA PRO A 137 -16.74 14.69 -25.35
C PRO A 137 -16.58 14.11 -23.96
N ASP A 138 -15.33 13.82 -23.60
CA ASP A 138 -14.89 13.46 -22.25
C ASP A 138 -15.45 12.16 -21.65
N LEU A 139 -16.32 11.40 -22.34
CA LEU A 139 -16.89 10.15 -21.81
C LEU A 139 -15.80 9.14 -21.43
N HIS A 140 -14.80 8.95 -22.30
CA HIS A 140 -13.67 8.06 -22.03
C HIS A 140 -12.80 8.55 -20.88
N LEU A 141 -12.69 9.88 -20.69
CA LEU A 141 -11.98 10.49 -19.57
C LEU A 141 -12.66 10.18 -18.23
N TYR A 142 -13.99 10.39 -18.16
CA TYR A 142 -14.76 10.09 -16.93
C TYR A 142 -14.86 8.60 -16.66
N LEU A 143 -14.94 7.78 -17.72
CA LEU A 143 -14.84 6.31 -17.58
C LEU A 143 -13.49 5.94 -16.97
N ALA A 144 -12.39 6.47 -17.49
CA ALA A 144 -11.06 6.21 -16.95
C ALA A 144 -10.95 6.65 -15.49
N GLN A 145 -11.49 7.82 -15.13
CA GLN A 145 -11.50 8.29 -13.75
C GLN A 145 -12.21 7.30 -12.81
N SER A 146 -13.39 6.80 -13.19
CA SER A 146 -14.13 5.83 -12.38
C SER A 146 -13.42 4.48 -12.29
N LEU A 147 -12.72 4.06 -13.34
CA LEU A 147 -11.93 2.82 -13.36
C LEU A 147 -10.66 2.92 -12.51
N CYS A 148 -9.98 4.07 -12.51
CA CYS A 148 -8.83 4.33 -11.63
C CYS A 148 -9.21 4.19 -10.16
N GLN A 149 -10.37 4.71 -9.74
CA GLN A 149 -10.85 4.59 -8.36
C GLN A 149 -11.18 3.15 -7.95
N GLN A 150 -11.40 2.27 -8.92
CA GLN A 150 -11.62 0.83 -8.73
C GLN A 150 -10.34 0.00 -8.89
N CYS A 151 -9.18 0.62 -9.09
CA CYS A 151 -7.91 -0.03 -9.39
C CYS A 151 -7.95 -0.94 -10.64
N ARG A 152 -8.87 -0.69 -11.58
CA ARG A 152 -9.00 -1.42 -12.85
C ARG A 152 -8.06 -0.84 -13.89
N TRP A 153 -6.75 -0.93 -13.62
CA TRP A 153 -5.70 -0.23 -14.35
C TRP A 153 -5.63 -0.52 -15.86
N PRO A 154 -5.76 -1.77 -16.34
CA PRO A 154 -5.72 -2.05 -17.78
C PRO A 154 -6.87 -1.38 -18.55
N GLU A 155 -8.07 -1.40 -17.99
CA GLU A 155 -9.24 -0.79 -18.61
C GLU A 155 -9.17 0.74 -18.53
N ALA A 156 -8.67 1.28 -17.43
CA ALA A 156 -8.41 2.71 -17.28
C ALA A 156 -7.41 3.21 -18.32
N ALA A 157 -6.32 2.44 -18.57
CA ALA A 157 -5.32 2.76 -19.58
C ALA A 157 -5.92 2.82 -20.98
N ALA A 158 -6.73 1.83 -21.36
CA ALA A 158 -7.41 1.83 -22.65
C ALA A 158 -8.38 3.01 -22.80
N ALA A 159 -9.10 3.37 -21.75
CA ALA A 159 -10.01 4.51 -21.76
C ALA A 159 -9.24 5.86 -21.88
N ILE A 160 -8.10 6.03 -21.19
CA ILE A 160 -7.26 7.22 -21.30
C ILE A 160 -6.65 7.34 -22.69
N GLU A 161 -6.21 6.25 -23.30
CA GLU A 161 -5.72 6.27 -24.68
C GLU A 161 -6.79 6.81 -25.64
N GLN A 162 -8.03 6.33 -25.52
CA GLN A 162 -9.16 6.84 -26.31
C GLN A 162 -9.47 8.31 -26.02
N ALA A 163 -9.36 8.76 -24.77
CA ALA A 163 -9.57 10.14 -24.40
C ALA A 163 -8.51 11.07 -25.03
N LEU A 164 -7.22 10.67 -24.94
CA LEU A 164 -6.09 11.46 -25.48
C LEU A 164 -6.03 11.45 -27.01
N GLN A 165 -6.48 10.39 -27.68
CA GLN A 165 -6.62 10.38 -29.15
C GLN A 165 -7.64 11.41 -29.64
N ARG A 166 -8.73 11.63 -28.87
CA ARG A 166 -9.77 12.60 -29.20
C ARG A 166 -9.40 14.03 -28.81
N ASN A 167 -8.80 14.18 -27.63
CA ASN A 167 -8.37 15.48 -27.13
C ASN A 167 -7.05 15.37 -26.36
N PRO A 168 -5.90 15.63 -27.04
CA PRO A 168 -4.58 15.51 -26.42
C PRO A 168 -4.24 16.63 -25.42
N ASP A 169 -5.03 17.71 -25.39
CA ASP A 169 -4.78 18.88 -24.54
C ASP A 169 -5.66 18.92 -23.28
N ARG A 170 -6.05 17.74 -22.77
CA ARG A 170 -6.80 17.60 -21.52
C ARG A 170 -5.86 17.34 -20.33
N ALA A 171 -5.64 18.35 -19.49
CA ALA A 171 -4.78 18.24 -18.31
C ALA A 171 -5.16 17.05 -17.40
N LEU A 172 -6.48 16.83 -17.15
CA LEU A 172 -6.96 15.69 -16.35
C LEU A 172 -6.61 14.33 -16.99
N ALA A 173 -6.63 14.22 -18.33
CA ALA A 173 -6.29 12.95 -18.98
C ALA A 173 -4.81 12.58 -18.73
N HIS A 174 -3.91 13.55 -18.86
CA HIS A 174 -2.49 13.36 -18.55
C HIS A 174 -2.25 13.10 -17.05
N LEU A 175 -3.02 13.73 -16.16
CA LEU A 175 -2.97 13.41 -14.73
C LEU A 175 -3.35 11.95 -14.46
N LEU A 176 -4.45 11.47 -15.04
CA LEU A 176 -4.88 10.08 -14.89
C LEU A 176 -3.89 9.11 -15.55
N GLN A 177 -3.30 9.48 -16.69
CA GLN A 177 -2.20 8.72 -17.31
C GLN A 177 -1.02 8.56 -16.35
N SER A 178 -0.64 9.62 -15.64
CA SER A 178 0.41 9.58 -14.62
C SER A 178 0.04 8.66 -13.45
N TRP A 179 -1.22 8.66 -13.00
CA TRP A 179 -1.68 7.75 -11.95
C TRP A 179 -1.58 6.28 -12.39
N ILE A 180 -2.08 5.99 -13.59
CA ILE A 180 -2.06 4.63 -14.16
C ILE A 180 -0.61 4.14 -14.34
N ALA A 181 0.28 5.00 -14.84
CA ALA A 181 1.68 4.65 -15.04
C ALA A 181 2.42 4.34 -13.73
N LEU A 182 2.02 5.01 -12.63
CA LEU A 182 2.63 4.80 -11.32
C LEU A 182 2.04 3.60 -10.55
N ASP A 183 0.74 3.31 -10.73
CA ASP A 183 -0.01 2.39 -9.86
C ASP A 183 -0.36 1.04 -10.51
N ARG A 184 -0.12 0.84 -11.81
CA ARG A 184 -0.44 -0.43 -12.47
C ARG A 184 0.40 -1.60 -11.92
N GLU A 185 -0.24 -2.73 -11.69
CA GLU A 185 0.38 -3.92 -11.09
C GLU A 185 1.49 -4.55 -11.95
N ALA A 186 1.36 -4.49 -13.28
CA ALA A 186 2.27 -5.15 -14.22
C ALA A 186 3.59 -4.42 -14.48
N GLY A 187 3.94 -3.43 -13.67
CA GLY A 187 5.15 -2.62 -13.79
C GLY A 187 4.80 -1.14 -13.78
N ASP A 188 5.21 -0.47 -12.72
CA ASP A 188 5.23 0.97 -12.64
C ASP A 188 6.25 1.52 -13.65
N ASP A 189 5.92 2.67 -14.20
CA ASP A 189 6.79 3.44 -15.06
C ASP A 189 6.87 4.87 -14.52
N PRO A 190 7.77 5.12 -13.54
CA PRO A 190 7.92 6.44 -12.96
C PRO A 190 8.33 7.52 -13.97
N GLU A 191 9.03 7.14 -15.04
CA GLU A 191 9.42 8.09 -16.08
C GLU A 191 8.23 8.49 -16.94
N LEU A 192 7.40 7.54 -17.35
CA LEU A 192 6.14 7.83 -18.04
C LEU A 192 5.20 8.64 -17.12
N ALA A 193 5.11 8.26 -15.84
CA ALA A 193 4.29 8.98 -14.86
C ALA A 193 4.76 10.44 -14.71
N TYR A 194 6.09 10.66 -14.67
CA TYR A 194 6.69 11.99 -14.61
C TYR A 194 6.39 12.81 -15.86
N ALA A 195 6.64 12.26 -17.05
CA ALA A 195 6.36 12.94 -18.31
C ALA A 195 4.87 13.32 -18.45
N ALA A 196 3.97 12.43 -18.06
CA ALA A 196 2.54 12.67 -18.12
C ALA A 196 2.10 13.78 -17.16
N VAL A 197 2.56 13.78 -15.89
CA VAL A 197 2.19 14.86 -14.96
C VAL A 197 2.79 16.21 -15.36
N GLN A 198 3.99 16.23 -15.92
CA GLN A 198 4.59 17.44 -16.47
C GLN A 198 3.73 18.01 -17.63
N ARG A 199 3.20 17.14 -18.50
CA ARG A 199 2.28 17.57 -19.57
C ARG A 199 0.98 18.13 -18.99
N SER A 200 0.42 17.48 -17.94
CA SER A 200 -0.75 18.02 -17.23
C SER A 200 -0.51 19.43 -16.69
N LEU A 201 0.64 19.66 -16.05
CA LEU A 201 1.02 20.97 -15.48
C LEU A 201 1.35 22.01 -16.54
N ALA A 202 1.86 21.61 -17.71
CA ALA A 202 2.06 22.50 -18.84
C ALA A 202 0.74 23.01 -19.44
N LEU A 203 -0.31 22.18 -19.39
CA LEU A 203 -1.66 22.54 -19.84
C LEU A 203 -2.43 23.35 -18.80
N ASP A 204 -2.28 23.01 -17.52
CA ASP A 204 -2.89 23.76 -16.41
C ASP A 204 -1.94 23.85 -15.21
N PRO A 205 -1.13 24.92 -15.11
CA PRO A 205 -0.20 25.16 -14.00
C PRO A 205 -0.88 25.42 -12.64
N HIS A 206 -2.19 25.68 -12.65
CA HIS A 206 -2.97 25.95 -11.44
C HIS A 206 -3.77 24.74 -10.95
N TYR A 207 -3.59 23.57 -11.54
CA TYR A 207 -4.30 22.36 -11.15
C TYR A 207 -3.66 21.69 -9.92
N PRO A 208 -4.26 21.82 -8.71
CA PRO A 208 -3.63 21.32 -7.47
C PRO A 208 -3.37 19.82 -7.51
N GLY A 209 -4.30 19.03 -8.10
CA GLY A 209 -4.18 17.58 -8.21
C GLY A 209 -2.94 17.13 -8.99
N ALA A 210 -2.53 17.89 -10.00
CA ALA A 210 -1.33 17.59 -10.77
C ALA A 210 -0.04 17.87 -9.95
N TRP A 211 -0.02 18.90 -9.11
CA TRP A 211 1.09 19.18 -8.21
C TRP A 211 1.23 18.09 -7.12
N PHE A 212 0.12 17.62 -6.53
CA PHE A 212 0.17 16.51 -5.58
C PHE A 212 0.65 15.21 -6.25
N GLN A 213 0.22 14.95 -7.49
CA GLN A 213 0.70 13.80 -8.24
C GLN A 213 2.18 13.94 -8.60
N LEU A 214 2.66 15.12 -8.98
CA LEU A 214 4.09 15.37 -9.20
C LEU A 214 4.89 15.05 -7.93
N GLY A 215 4.44 15.54 -6.76
CA GLY A 215 5.07 15.22 -5.49
C GLY A 215 5.15 13.72 -5.22
N ARG A 216 4.07 12.99 -5.52
CA ARG A 216 4.03 11.54 -5.38
C ARG A 216 4.99 10.83 -6.36
N VAL A 217 5.04 11.24 -7.62
CA VAL A 217 5.96 10.70 -8.62
C VAL A 217 7.41 10.95 -8.21
N CYS A 218 7.76 12.18 -7.82
CA CYS A 218 9.10 12.53 -7.34
C CYS A 218 9.50 11.70 -6.10
N PHE A 219 8.57 11.41 -5.19
CA PHE A 219 8.82 10.53 -4.04
C PHE A 219 9.26 9.12 -4.48
N TYR A 220 8.60 8.51 -5.47
CA TYR A 220 8.98 7.19 -5.98
C TYR A 220 10.25 7.21 -6.82
N ARG A 221 10.59 8.36 -7.42
CA ARG A 221 11.90 8.60 -8.07
C ARG A 221 13.00 8.91 -7.05
N GLN A 222 12.67 9.05 -5.75
CA GLN A 222 13.56 9.44 -4.66
C GLN A 222 14.10 10.89 -4.78
N GLU A 223 13.39 11.72 -5.49
CA GLU A 223 13.62 13.17 -5.63
C GLU A 223 12.84 13.89 -4.53
N PHE A 224 13.24 13.65 -3.27
CA PHE A 224 12.44 14.04 -2.09
C PHE A 224 12.30 15.57 -1.93
N ARG A 225 13.30 16.36 -2.31
CA ARG A 225 13.23 17.83 -2.25
C ARG A 225 12.22 18.38 -3.24
N GLU A 226 12.23 17.83 -4.46
CA GLU A 226 11.25 18.16 -5.52
C GLU A 226 9.84 17.73 -5.11
N ALA A 227 9.71 16.58 -4.47
CA ALA A 227 8.43 16.10 -3.94
C ALA A 227 7.85 17.07 -2.89
N ILE A 228 8.68 17.54 -1.94
CA ILE A 228 8.28 18.54 -0.94
C ILE A 228 7.79 19.83 -1.63
N ALA A 229 8.58 20.37 -2.57
CA ALA A 229 8.23 21.59 -3.28
C ALA A 229 6.90 21.45 -4.06
N ALA A 230 6.70 20.31 -4.72
CA ALA A 230 5.47 20.02 -5.44
C ALA A 230 4.24 19.94 -4.51
N HIS A 231 4.33 19.23 -3.38
CA HIS A 231 3.24 19.17 -2.40
C HIS A 231 2.93 20.54 -1.80
N GLN A 232 3.94 21.35 -1.47
CA GLN A 232 3.76 22.73 -0.98
C GLN A 232 3.06 23.60 -2.02
N ARG A 233 3.42 23.46 -3.30
CA ARG A 233 2.75 24.19 -4.38
C ARG A 233 1.28 23.76 -4.51
N GLY A 234 1.01 22.45 -4.43
CA GLY A 234 -0.34 21.91 -4.43
C GLY A 234 -1.20 22.49 -3.30
N LEU A 235 -0.66 22.56 -2.07
CA LEU A 235 -1.33 23.16 -0.90
C LEU A 235 -1.62 24.66 -1.09
N THR A 236 -0.73 25.39 -1.75
CA THR A 236 -0.94 26.84 -2.04
C THR A 236 -2.11 27.07 -3.00
N LEU A 237 -2.35 26.12 -3.92
CA LEU A 237 -3.37 26.23 -4.96
C LEU A 237 -4.70 25.57 -4.58
N ALA A 238 -4.66 24.58 -3.68
CA ALA A 238 -5.86 23.86 -3.27
C ALA A 238 -6.78 24.71 -2.39
N PRO A 239 -8.11 24.54 -2.52
CA PRO A 239 -9.05 25.09 -1.54
C PRO A 239 -8.75 24.56 -0.14
N PRO A 240 -9.07 25.33 0.90
CA PRO A 240 -8.91 24.87 2.28
C PRO A 240 -9.78 23.64 2.56
N ASP A 241 -9.16 22.47 2.65
CA ASP A 241 -9.80 21.21 2.98
C ASP A 241 -8.88 20.46 3.99
N PRO A 242 -9.39 20.14 5.19
CA PRO A 242 -8.58 19.51 6.23
C PRO A 242 -7.98 18.17 5.80
N GLY A 243 -8.71 17.35 5.04
CA GLY A 243 -8.22 16.06 4.56
C GLY A 243 -7.13 16.21 3.51
N VAL A 244 -7.26 17.18 2.59
CA VAL A 244 -6.20 17.49 1.61
C VAL A 244 -4.95 17.99 2.32
N GLN A 245 -5.13 18.88 3.32
CA GLN A 245 -4.00 19.41 4.10
C GLN A 245 -3.29 18.31 4.89
N ALA A 246 -4.04 17.43 5.56
CA ALA A 246 -3.47 16.32 6.32
C ALA A 246 -2.66 15.38 5.44
N ARG A 247 -3.23 14.92 4.32
CA ARG A 247 -2.52 14.01 3.39
C ARG A 247 -1.28 14.64 2.76
N ALA A 248 -1.36 15.91 2.34
CA ALA A 248 -0.20 16.58 1.75
C ALA A 248 0.92 16.83 2.77
N LEU A 249 0.58 17.26 3.99
CA LEU A 249 1.56 17.41 5.08
C LEU A 249 2.15 16.05 5.49
N GLY A 250 1.35 15.00 5.53
CA GLY A 250 1.84 13.64 5.75
C GLY A 250 2.85 13.19 4.68
N ALA A 251 2.55 13.47 3.40
CA ALA A 251 3.47 13.17 2.30
C ALA A 251 4.78 13.99 2.39
N ILE A 252 4.71 15.26 2.77
CA ILE A 252 5.90 16.08 3.05
C ILE A 252 6.69 15.49 4.23
N GLY A 253 6.00 15.07 5.29
CA GLY A 253 6.62 14.39 6.43
C GLY A 253 7.36 13.12 6.02
N ASN A 254 6.77 12.30 5.15
CA ASN A 254 7.42 11.11 4.61
C ASN A 254 8.68 11.46 3.79
N CYS A 255 8.66 12.55 3.02
CA CYS A 255 9.85 13.02 2.29
C CYS A 255 10.97 13.46 3.25
N HIS A 256 10.65 14.24 4.30
CA HIS A 256 11.63 14.61 5.33
C HIS A 256 12.17 13.39 6.07
N PHE A 257 11.32 12.41 6.35
CA PHE A 257 11.73 11.16 6.97
C PHE A 257 12.76 10.40 6.10
N GLU A 258 12.52 10.26 4.80
CA GLU A 258 13.46 9.62 3.87
C GLU A 258 14.78 10.38 3.73
N LEU A 259 14.78 11.70 3.96
CA LEU A 259 15.97 12.54 4.04
C LEU A 259 16.69 12.46 5.40
N ALA A 260 16.19 11.65 6.34
CA ALA A 260 16.66 11.60 7.74
C ALA A 260 16.50 12.91 8.51
N GLU A 261 15.64 13.81 8.07
CA GLU A 261 15.31 15.09 8.70
C GLU A 261 14.18 14.89 9.73
N LEU A 262 14.48 14.10 10.77
CA LEU A 262 13.46 13.57 11.68
C LEU A 262 12.65 14.64 12.41
N ALA A 263 13.25 15.80 12.75
CA ALA A 263 12.54 16.90 13.40
C ALA A 263 11.48 17.51 12.45
N ALA A 264 11.87 17.80 11.20
CA ALA A 264 10.95 18.33 10.20
C ALA A 264 9.82 17.33 9.86
N ALA A 265 10.13 16.03 9.82
CA ALA A 265 9.12 14.98 9.66
C ALA A 265 8.11 14.99 10.81
N ALA A 266 8.58 15.11 12.07
CA ALA A 266 7.72 15.20 13.25
C ALA A 266 6.75 16.39 13.17
N ASP A 267 7.28 17.58 12.87
CA ASP A 267 6.49 18.81 12.74
C ASP A 267 5.39 18.67 11.68
N CYS A 268 5.72 18.04 10.54
CA CYS A 268 4.77 17.78 9.46
C CYS A 268 3.67 16.79 9.88
N TYR A 269 4.01 15.68 10.53
CA TYR A 269 3.03 14.70 11.01
C TYR A 269 2.12 15.31 12.09
N GLU A 270 2.66 16.08 13.02
CA GLU A 270 1.85 16.77 14.02
C GLU A 270 0.92 17.81 13.39
N ALA A 271 1.40 18.58 12.41
CA ALA A 271 0.56 19.50 11.66
C ALA A 271 -0.55 18.78 10.90
N ALA A 272 -0.25 17.67 10.25
CA ALA A 272 -1.24 16.85 9.54
C ALA A 272 -2.35 16.36 10.48
N LEU A 273 -1.99 15.81 11.64
CA LEU A 273 -2.95 15.27 12.62
C LEU A 273 -3.75 16.36 13.37
N ARG A 274 -3.30 17.63 13.36
CA ARG A 274 -4.16 18.74 13.79
C ARG A 274 -5.29 19.02 12.81
N HIS A 275 -5.10 18.77 11.51
CA HIS A 275 -6.14 18.90 10.50
C HIS A 275 -7.08 17.70 10.46
N GLN A 276 -6.53 16.48 10.57
CA GLN A 276 -7.30 15.24 10.57
C GLN A 276 -6.69 14.25 11.57
N PRO A 277 -7.26 14.19 12.80
CA PRO A 277 -6.71 13.38 13.90
C PRO A 277 -6.74 11.87 13.68
N ASP A 278 -7.50 11.36 12.71
CA ASP A 278 -7.69 9.94 12.41
C ASP A 278 -7.06 9.52 11.06
N GLU A 279 -6.14 10.33 10.50
CA GLU A 279 -5.45 9.99 9.25
C GLU A 279 -4.42 8.87 9.48
N ALA A 280 -4.80 7.65 9.13
CA ALA A 280 -4.05 6.43 9.46
C ALA A 280 -2.64 6.39 8.85
N ASP A 281 -2.46 6.91 7.63
CA ASP A 281 -1.14 6.93 6.97
C ASP A 281 -0.16 7.87 7.68
N VAL A 282 -0.66 8.96 8.25
CA VAL A 282 0.15 9.90 9.05
C VAL A 282 0.53 9.28 10.39
N HIS A 283 -0.39 8.61 11.05
CA HIS A 283 -0.09 7.83 12.26
C HIS A 283 0.97 6.76 11.99
N TRP A 284 0.87 6.05 10.87
CA TRP A 284 1.86 5.06 10.45
C TRP A 284 3.25 5.69 10.23
N GLY A 285 3.33 6.84 9.55
CA GLY A 285 4.57 7.59 9.37
C GLY A 285 5.18 8.02 10.70
N ARG A 286 4.37 8.58 11.60
CA ARG A 286 4.79 9.01 12.94
C ARG A 286 5.22 7.83 13.83
N ALA A 287 4.56 6.69 13.74
CA ALA A 287 4.97 5.47 14.43
C ALA A 287 6.39 5.05 14.03
N ASN A 288 6.66 5.00 12.72
CA ASN A 288 7.99 4.67 12.22
C ASN A 288 9.05 5.67 12.69
N LEU A 289 8.73 6.97 12.72
CA LEU A 289 9.61 8.01 13.25
C LEU A 289 10.00 7.73 14.71
N TRP A 290 9.03 7.50 15.59
CA TRP A 290 9.31 7.21 17.00
C TRP A 290 10.08 5.91 17.20
N LEU A 291 9.78 4.88 16.43
CA LEU A 291 10.53 3.62 16.47
C LEU A 291 11.99 3.80 16.05
N HIS A 292 12.29 4.64 15.04
CA HIS A 292 13.66 4.98 14.67
C HIS A 292 14.41 5.75 15.75
N GLN A 293 13.70 6.59 16.52
CA GLN A 293 14.25 7.32 17.64
C GLN A 293 14.42 6.45 18.91
N GLY A 294 13.93 5.20 18.87
CA GLY A 294 13.96 4.29 20.04
C GLY A 294 12.88 4.53 21.08
N ASP A 295 11.92 5.40 20.78
CA ASP A 295 10.72 5.59 21.58
C ASP A 295 9.70 4.50 21.27
N TYR A 296 9.95 3.33 21.84
CA TYR A 296 9.16 2.13 21.54
C TYR A 296 7.78 2.16 22.18
N GLU A 297 7.61 2.85 23.31
CA GLU A 297 6.31 2.96 23.97
C GLU A 297 5.30 3.68 23.08
N ARG A 298 5.63 4.90 22.63
CA ARG A 298 4.77 5.64 21.69
C ARG A 298 4.74 4.98 20.32
N GLY A 299 5.89 4.55 19.83
CA GLY A 299 6.02 3.96 18.51
C GLY A 299 5.15 2.72 18.31
N PHE A 300 5.21 1.74 19.20
CA PHE A 300 4.38 0.53 19.08
C PHE A 300 2.91 0.76 19.42
N ALA A 301 2.58 1.75 20.26
CA ALA A 301 1.19 2.13 20.47
C ALA A 301 0.58 2.72 19.18
N GLU A 302 1.29 3.64 18.55
CA GLU A 302 0.89 4.28 17.29
C GLU A 302 0.91 3.31 16.11
N PHE A 303 1.79 2.30 16.11
CA PHE A 303 1.89 1.28 15.06
C PHE A 303 0.61 0.45 14.90
N GLU A 304 -0.30 0.49 15.86
CA GLU A 304 -1.62 -0.14 15.76
C GLU A 304 -2.57 0.57 14.76
N TRP A 305 -2.25 1.78 14.31
CA TRP A 305 -2.97 2.46 13.24
C TRP A 305 -2.77 1.86 11.84
N ARG A 306 -1.89 0.84 11.71
CA ARG A 306 -1.73 0.08 10.46
C ARG A 306 -3.01 -0.62 10.00
N TRP A 307 -3.92 -0.92 10.91
CA TRP A 307 -5.10 -1.74 10.63
C TRP A 307 -6.09 -1.14 9.64
N PRO A 308 -6.44 0.15 9.65
CA PRO A 308 -7.41 0.68 8.72
C PRO A 308 -6.99 0.62 7.25
N ASN A 309 -5.71 0.90 6.95
CA ASN A 309 -5.25 1.16 5.59
C ASN A 309 -4.20 0.16 5.09
N VAL A 310 -3.31 -0.32 5.97
CA VAL A 310 -2.18 -1.16 5.56
C VAL A 310 -2.55 -2.64 5.60
N LEU A 311 -3.25 -3.07 6.65
CA LEU A 311 -3.64 -4.46 6.87
C LEU A 311 -5.07 -4.54 7.42
N PRO A 312 -6.02 -5.20 6.71
CA PRO A 312 -7.36 -5.38 7.25
C PRO A 312 -7.32 -6.28 8.48
N ARG A 313 -8.03 -5.91 9.54
CA ARG A 313 -8.18 -6.80 10.71
C ARG A 313 -8.89 -8.07 10.31
N ARG A 314 -8.37 -9.20 10.77
CA ARG A 314 -9.08 -10.48 10.61
C ARG A 314 -10.33 -10.48 11.51
N PRO A 315 -11.47 -10.97 11.01
CA PRO A 315 -12.76 -10.92 11.72
C PRO A 315 -12.87 -12.06 12.75
N PHE A 316 -11.95 -12.11 13.73
CA PHE A 316 -12.05 -13.05 14.85
C PHE A 316 -13.14 -12.62 15.82
N GLN A 317 -13.88 -13.58 16.39
CA GLN A 317 -14.84 -13.34 17.46
C GLN A 317 -14.16 -13.19 18.83
N GLN A 318 -13.00 -13.82 18.98
CA GLN A 318 -12.21 -13.78 20.22
C GLN A 318 -11.54 -12.41 20.37
N PRO A 319 -11.43 -11.92 21.62
CA PRO A 319 -10.82 -10.63 21.91
C PRO A 319 -9.34 -10.57 21.53
N ALA A 320 -8.89 -9.37 21.14
CA ALA A 320 -7.47 -9.10 20.98
C ALA A 320 -6.79 -9.00 22.35
N TRP A 321 -5.69 -9.70 22.53
CA TRP A 321 -4.92 -9.65 23.77
C TRP A 321 -4.02 -8.42 23.83
N ASN A 322 -4.07 -7.69 24.95
CA ASN A 322 -3.28 -6.48 25.18
C ASN A 322 -2.44 -6.55 26.47
N GLY A 323 -2.13 -7.77 26.94
CA GLY A 323 -1.30 -7.97 28.14
C GLY A 323 -2.07 -8.48 29.36
N GLU A 324 -3.36 -8.79 29.25
CA GLU A 324 -4.21 -9.35 30.29
C GLU A 324 -3.64 -10.69 30.80
N PRO A 325 -4.00 -11.13 32.04
CA PRO A 325 -3.63 -12.45 32.54
C PRO A 325 -4.15 -13.57 31.62
N ILE A 326 -3.27 -14.50 31.20
CA ILE A 326 -3.59 -15.56 30.22
C ILE A 326 -3.21 -16.98 30.68
N ALA A 327 -2.87 -17.16 31.96
CA ALA A 327 -2.49 -18.45 32.48
C ALA A 327 -3.60 -19.50 32.29
N GLY A 328 -3.24 -20.63 31.69
CA GLY A 328 -4.15 -21.73 31.37
C GLY A 328 -5.05 -21.51 30.14
N GLN A 329 -4.98 -20.34 29.50
CA GLN A 329 -5.77 -20.00 28.30
C GLN A 329 -4.97 -20.24 27.02
N THR A 330 -5.67 -20.41 25.91
CA THR A 330 -5.08 -20.57 24.57
C THR A 330 -5.04 -19.23 23.84
N ILE A 331 -3.85 -18.84 23.38
CA ILE A 331 -3.67 -17.63 22.56
C ILE A 331 -3.25 -18.00 21.14
N LEU A 332 -3.98 -17.46 20.15
CA LEU A 332 -3.60 -17.53 18.74
C LEU A 332 -2.68 -16.35 18.40
N VAL A 333 -1.43 -16.63 18.03
CA VAL A 333 -0.53 -15.66 17.43
C VAL A 333 -0.56 -15.84 15.91
N TYR A 334 -1.05 -14.85 15.18
CA TYR A 334 -1.25 -14.99 13.74
C TYR A 334 -0.33 -14.08 12.91
N ALA A 335 0.09 -14.59 11.75
CA ALA A 335 0.94 -13.88 10.82
C ALA A 335 0.10 -13.06 9.79
N GLN A 336 0.26 -11.75 9.82
CA GLN A 336 -0.17 -10.80 8.78
C GLN A 336 1.00 -9.84 8.50
N CYS A 337 2.16 -10.39 8.14
CA CYS A 337 3.38 -9.63 7.96
C CYS A 337 4.38 -10.41 7.11
N GLY A 338 5.51 -9.79 6.80
CA GLY A 338 6.60 -10.44 6.08
C GLY A 338 7.24 -11.59 6.86
N LEU A 339 7.87 -12.52 6.15
CA LEU A 339 8.56 -13.67 6.76
C LEU A 339 9.67 -13.23 7.73
N GLY A 340 10.35 -12.12 7.42
CA GLY A 340 11.34 -11.53 8.32
C GLY A 340 10.75 -11.05 9.64
N ASP A 341 9.56 -10.43 9.61
CA ASP A 341 8.86 -9.99 10.83
C ASP A 341 8.45 -11.17 11.70
N ILE A 342 7.98 -12.26 11.09
CA ILE A 342 7.65 -13.51 11.81
C ILE A 342 8.88 -14.02 12.55
N LEU A 343 10.00 -14.20 11.85
CA LEU A 343 11.26 -14.66 12.44
C LEU A 343 11.75 -13.71 13.53
N HIS A 344 11.65 -12.40 13.32
CA HIS A 344 12.06 -11.39 14.28
C HIS A 344 11.25 -11.42 15.56
N PHE A 345 9.91 -11.47 15.45
CA PHE A 345 9.01 -11.42 16.59
C PHE A 345 8.72 -12.80 17.21
N ALA A 346 9.20 -13.89 16.61
CA ALA A 346 9.14 -15.22 17.20
C ALA A 346 9.79 -15.28 18.61
N ARG A 347 10.73 -14.37 18.92
CA ARG A 347 11.35 -14.20 20.25
C ARG A 347 10.36 -13.97 21.39
N TYR A 348 9.14 -13.52 21.07
CA TYR A 348 8.10 -13.28 22.08
C TYR A 348 7.25 -14.52 22.40
N LEU A 349 7.28 -15.57 21.56
CA LEU A 349 6.47 -16.77 21.78
C LEU A 349 6.83 -17.49 23.10
N PRO A 350 8.12 -17.69 23.44
CA PRO A 350 8.48 -18.21 24.74
C PRO A 350 8.03 -17.33 25.92
N LEU A 351 7.93 -16.03 25.74
CA LEU A 351 7.47 -15.11 26.79
C LEU A 351 5.96 -15.23 27.05
N LEU A 352 5.17 -15.53 26.01
CA LEU A 352 3.75 -15.86 26.15
C LEU A 352 3.58 -17.17 26.94
N ALA A 353 4.34 -18.20 26.56
CA ALA A 353 4.33 -19.47 27.26
C ALA A 353 4.77 -19.34 28.75
N ALA A 354 5.76 -18.48 29.02
CA ALA A 354 6.21 -18.19 30.40
C ALA A 354 5.12 -17.48 31.24
N ARG A 355 4.12 -16.84 30.60
CA ARG A 355 2.90 -16.31 31.28
C ARG A 355 1.84 -17.39 31.50
N GLY A 356 2.13 -18.65 31.18
CA GLY A 356 1.24 -19.80 31.36
C GLY A 356 0.21 -19.98 30.23
N ALA A 357 0.38 -19.29 29.09
CA ALA A 357 -0.48 -19.48 27.94
C ALA A 357 -0.14 -20.74 27.15
N ARG A 358 -1.16 -21.39 26.58
CA ARG A 358 -0.99 -22.36 25.50
C ARG A 358 -0.88 -21.59 24.17
N VAL A 359 0.30 -21.63 23.55
CA VAL A 359 0.61 -20.80 22.39
C VAL A 359 0.35 -21.58 21.10
N VAL A 360 -0.66 -21.16 20.35
CA VAL A 360 -0.95 -21.62 18.99
C VAL A 360 -0.48 -20.55 18.01
N VAL A 361 0.27 -20.95 16.99
CA VAL A 361 0.83 -20.03 16.01
C VAL A 361 0.25 -20.34 14.63
N GLU A 362 -0.35 -19.38 13.97
CA GLU A 362 -0.69 -19.47 12.54
C GLU A 362 0.37 -18.76 11.72
N SER A 363 0.99 -19.47 10.77
CA SER A 363 2.13 -18.98 10.00
C SER A 363 2.14 -19.52 8.57
N PRO A 364 2.73 -18.79 7.60
CA PRO A 364 3.00 -19.34 6.27
C PRO A 364 3.89 -20.59 6.34
N GLN A 365 3.72 -21.49 5.35
CA GLN A 365 4.48 -22.72 5.25
C GLN A 365 6.01 -22.55 5.40
N PRO A 366 6.67 -21.53 4.81
CA PRO A 366 8.12 -21.40 4.91
C PRO A 366 8.68 -21.20 6.33
N THR A 367 7.87 -20.73 7.28
CA THR A 367 8.29 -20.50 8.68
C THR A 367 7.74 -21.54 9.66
N ALA A 368 6.84 -22.42 9.20
CA ALA A 368 6.10 -23.31 10.10
C ALA A 368 7.02 -24.26 10.90
N ARG A 369 7.98 -24.94 10.25
CA ARG A 369 8.86 -25.93 10.93
C ARG A 369 9.79 -25.27 11.94
N ILE A 370 10.37 -24.11 11.61
CA ILE A 370 11.29 -23.43 12.53
C ILE A 370 10.54 -22.87 13.75
N LEU A 371 9.28 -22.44 13.59
CA LEU A 371 8.44 -21.98 14.70
C LEU A 371 7.98 -23.13 15.59
N ALA A 372 7.71 -24.31 15.01
CA ALA A 372 7.31 -25.50 15.76
C ALA A 372 8.44 -26.02 16.69
N ALA A 373 9.70 -25.69 16.40
CA ALA A 373 10.84 -26.04 17.23
C ALA A 373 11.06 -25.07 18.41
N LEU A 374 10.28 -23.99 18.52
CA LEU A 374 10.43 -23.00 19.59
C LEU A 374 9.87 -23.51 20.92
N PRO A 375 10.59 -23.33 22.04
CA PRO A 375 10.09 -23.69 23.36
C PRO A 375 8.77 -22.96 23.67
N GLY A 376 7.77 -23.73 24.15
CA GLY A 376 6.49 -23.19 24.57
C GLY A 376 5.48 -22.96 23.46
N VAL A 377 5.81 -23.22 22.19
CA VAL A 377 4.84 -23.31 21.10
C VAL A 377 4.18 -24.68 21.15
N GLU A 378 2.88 -24.72 21.40
CA GLU A 378 2.11 -25.96 21.51
C GLU A 378 1.76 -26.50 20.11
N GLN A 379 1.36 -25.62 19.21
CA GLN A 379 0.96 -26.00 17.86
C GLN A 379 1.28 -24.88 16.86
N VAL A 380 1.73 -25.27 15.68
CA VAL A 380 1.80 -24.39 14.51
C VAL A 380 0.77 -24.83 13.48
N VAL A 381 -0.06 -23.90 13.03
CA VAL A 381 -1.08 -24.09 11.99
C VAL A 381 -0.61 -23.35 10.75
N VAL A 382 -0.54 -24.05 9.62
CA VAL A 382 -0.21 -23.40 8.34
C VAL A 382 -1.39 -22.55 7.88
N GLN A 383 -1.12 -21.35 7.40
CA GLN A 383 -2.14 -20.43 6.89
C GLN A 383 -3.04 -21.12 5.87
N GLY A 384 -4.36 -20.95 6.03
CA GLY A 384 -5.40 -21.60 5.21
C GLY A 384 -5.92 -22.92 5.78
N ALA A 385 -5.26 -23.53 6.78
CA ALA A 385 -5.78 -24.67 7.50
C ALA A 385 -6.78 -24.24 8.60
N ALA A 386 -7.59 -25.19 9.07
CA ALA A 386 -8.55 -24.94 10.15
C ALA A 386 -7.84 -24.62 11.47
N LEU A 387 -8.24 -23.52 12.10
CA LEU A 387 -7.71 -23.12 13.40
C LEU A 387 -8.36 -23.95 14.54
N PRO A 388 -7.59 -24.37 15.55
CA PRO A 388 -8.16 -24.93 16.77
C PRO A 388 -8.95 -23.88 17.56
N ALA A 389 -9.64 -24.28 18.61
CA ALA A 389 -10.27 -23.34 19.54
C ALA A 389 -9.20 -22.53 20.30
N PHE A 390 -9.45 -21.24 20.48
CA PHE A 390 -8.59 -20.33 21.23
C PHE A 390 -9.43 -19.29 21.98
N ASP A 391 -8.86 -18.72 23.04
CA ASP A 391 -9.52 -17.75 23.91
C ASP A 391 -9.16 -16.31 23.52
N TRP A 392 -7.90 -16.09 23.11
CA TRP A 392 -7.33 -14.79 22.75
C TRP A 392 -6.64 -14.83 21.40
N GLN A 393 -6.52 -13.67 20.75
CA GLN A 393 -5.75 -13.55 19.52
C GLN A 393 -4.83 -12.32 19.55
N ILE A 394 -3.67 -12.42 18.87
CA ILE A 394 -2.75 -11.30 18.67
C ILE A 394 -1.96 -11.48 17.38
N SER A 395 -1.71 -10.38 16.66
CA SER A 395 -0.78 -10.37 15.53
C SER A 395 0.67 -10.40 16.03
N PHE A 396 1.59 -11.04 15.28
CA PHE A 396 3.02 -10.92 15.54
C PHE A 396 3.48 -9.46 15.67
N LEU A 397 2.95 -8.57 14.85
CA LEU A 397 3.30 -7.14 14.83
C LEU A 397 2.82 -6.37 16.07
N SER A 398 1.88 -6.92 16.85
CA SER A 398 1.37 -6.28 18.08
C SER A 398 2.09 -6.77 19.34
N LEU A 399 2.84 -7.88 19.28
CA LEU A 399 3.58 -8.41 20.43
C LEU A 399 4.56 -7.39 21.03
N PRO A 400 5.33 -6.61 20.25
CA PRO A 400 6.27 -5.63 20.80
C PRO A 400 5.60 -4.58 21.69
N LYS A 401 4.37 -4.16 21.40
CA LYS A 401 3.61 -3.21 22.20
C LYS A 401 3.47 -3.67 23.65
N VAL A 402 3.31 -4.99 23.86
CA VAL A 402 3.14 -5.57 25.20
C VAL A 402 4.47 -5.87 25.88
N PHE A 403 5.49 -6.29 25.11
CA PHE A 403 6.73 -6.84 25.67
C PHE A 403 7.92 -5.90 25.58
N THR A 404 7.90 -4.87 24.74
CA THR A 404 9.07 -4.02 24.47
C THR A 404 8.72 -2.54 24.51
N PRO A 405 8.34 -2.00 25.68
CA PRO A 405 8.04 -0.58 25.83
C PRO A 405 9.29 0.32 25.72
N SER A 406 10.50 -0.23 25.75
CA SER A 406 11.76 0.52 25.65
C SER A 406 12.86 -0.33 25.02
N LEU A 407 13.95 0.31 24.60
CA LEU A 407 15.16 -0.38 24.13
C LEU A 407 15.74 -1.35 25.15
N ALA A 408 15.64 -1.02 26.44
CA ALA A 408 16.12 -1.88 27.51
C ALA A 408 15.26 -3.15 27.69
N ALA A 409 14.01 -3.10 27.29
CA ALA A 409 13.07 -4.20 27.39
C ALA A 409 13.13 -5.18 26.21
N ILE A 410 13.99 -4.93 25.20
CA ILE A 410 14.19 -5.89 24.10
C ILE A 410 14.66 -7.23 24.66
N PRO A 411 13.96 -8.36 24.36
CA PRO A 411 14.41 -9.68 24.77
C PRO A 411 15.76 -10.01 24.13
N ARG A 412 16.80 -10.15 24.97
CA ARG A 412 18.20 -10.34 24.53
C ARG A 412 18.64 -11.80 24.52
N SER A 413 17.78 -12.74 24.92
CA SER A 413 18.10 -14.17 24.87
C SER A 413 18.23 -14.62 23.43
N ILE A 414 19.45 -14.82 22.97
CA ILE A 414 19.79 -15.44 21.69
C ILE A 414 20.80 -16.57 21.95
N PRO A 415 20.77 -17.68 21.17
CA PRO A 415 19.78 -17.97 20.13
C PRO A 415 18.36 -18.22 20.69
N TYR A 416 17.34 -17.75 19.95
CA TYR A 416 15.95 -18.16 20.20
C TYR A 416 15.39 -19.04 19.06
N LEU A 417 16.03 -19.08 17.88
CA LEU A 417 15.76 -20.03 16.81
C LEU A 417 16.73 -21.19 16.87
N SER A 418 16.35 -22.35 16.32
CA SER A 418 17.16 -23.57 16.34
C SER A 418 17.51 -24.03 14.93
N ALA A 419 18.79 -24.30 14.69
CA ALA A 419 19.27 -24.94 13.46
C ALA A 419 18.87 -26.44 13.38
N GLN A 420 18.38 -27.02 14.46
CA GLN A 420 17.96 -28.42 14.52
C GLN A 420 16.47 -28.63 14.19
N ALA A 421 15.80 -27.59 13.68
CA ALA A 421 14.41 -27.67 13.27
C ALA A 421 14.16 -28.52 11.98
N THR A 422 15.21 -29.11 11.42
CA THR A 422 15.19 -30.02 10.27
C THR A 422 16.10 -31.21 10.47
N ASP A 423 15.79 -32.33 9.79
CA ASP A 423 16.65 -33.52 9.74
C ASP A 423 17.73 -33.42 8.66
N TRP A 424 17.67 -32.43 7.78
CA TRP A 424 18.69 -32.21 6.78
C TRP A 424 20.00 -31.76 7.42
N ARG A 425 21.12 -32.32 6.90
CA ARG A 425 22.48 -32.07 7.41
C ARG A 425 23.37 -31.64 6.25
N PRO A 426 23.62 -30.34 6.06
CA PRO A 426 24.44 -29.81 4.97
C PRO A 426 25.85 -30.40 4.91
N GLU A 427 26.43 -30.75 6.05
CA GLU A 427 27.76 -31.38 6.20
C GLU A 427 27.86 -32.77 5.59
N GLN A 428 26.76 -33.43 5.29
CA GLN A 428 26.73 -34.71 4.57
C GLN A 428 26.84 -34.54 3.05
N GLU A 429 26.50 -33.38 2.55
CA GLU A 429 26.53 -33.06 1.11
C GLU A 429 27.73 -32.19 0.72
N PHE A 430 28.33 -31.48 1.66
CA PHE A 430 29.45 -30.57 1.42
C PHE A 430 30.46 -30.61 2.57
N THR A 431 31.77 -30.66 2.21
CA THR A 431 32.83 -30.58 3.21
C THR A 431 33.14 -29.13 3.54
N PHE A 432 32.70 -28.66 4.72
CA PHE A 432 33.05 -27.34 5.24
C PHE A 432 34.51 -27.35 5.75
N ARG A 433 35.42 -26.94 4.88
CA ARG A 433 36.86 -26.97 5.14
C ARG A 433 37.25 -25.87 6.12
N ARG A 434 38.08 -26.21 7.12
CA ARG A 434 38.53 -25.25 8.16
C ARG A 434 39.70 -24.34 7.68
N ASP A 435 40.18 -24.49 6.46
CA ASP A 435 41.20 -23.66 5.86
C ASP A 435 40.64 -22.43 5.11
N ARG A 436 39.31 -22.24 5.16
CA ARG A 436 38.59 -21.10 4.60
C ARG A 436 37.46 -20.63 5.54
N LEU A 437 37.17 -19.34 5.52
CA LEU A 437 35.98 -18.79 6.14
C LEU A 437 34.76 -19.10 5.27
N HIS A 438 33.76 -19.73 5.82
CA HIS A 438 32.48 -19.99 5.18
C HIS A 438 31.55 -18.79 5.38
N VAL A 439 31.28 -18.05 4.31
CA VAL A 439 30.46 -16.84 4.35
C VAL A 439 29.14 -17.07 3.62
N GLY A 440 28.06 -17.06 4.38
CA GLY A 440 26.69 -17.10 3.85
C GLY A 440 26.27 -15.72 3.31
N ILE A 441 25.74 -15.65 2.10
CA ILE A 441 25.32 -14.39 1.49
C ILE A 441 23.84 -14.42 1.08
N ALA A 442 23.16 -13.28 1.29
CA ALA A 442 21.82 -12.99 0.74
C ALA A 442 21.81 -11.54 0.26
N TRP A 443 21.59 -11.35 -1.04
CA TRP A 443 21.80 -10.07 -1.72
C TRP A 443 20.51 -9.33 -2.11
N ALA A 444 19.35 -10.00 -2.02
CA ALA A 444 18.09 -9.41 -2.40
C ALA A 444 17.04 -9.61 -1.31
N SER A 445 16.23 -8.59 -1.10
CA SER A 445 15.03 -8.65 -0.27
C SER A 445 13.89 -9.38 -1.01
N GLY A 446 12.79 -9.69 -0.31
CA GLY A 446 11.63 -10.31 -0.95
C GLY A 446 11.01 -9.38 -1.99
N TYR A 447 10.91 -9.86 -3.25
CA TYR A 447 10.23 -9.13 -4.31
C TYR A 447 8.72 -9.19 -4.12
N GLN A 448 8.06 -8.05 -4.20
CA GLN A 448 6.60 -7.92 -4.27
C GLN A 448 6.23 -7.11 -5.50
N ALA A 449 5.21 -7.57 -6.23
CA ALA A 449 4.81 -6.96 -7.49
C ALA A 449 4.10 -5.59 -7.33
N ASN A 450 3.66 -5.22 -6.11
CA ASN A 450 3.11 -3.90 -5.88
C ASN A 450 4.19 -2.81 -5.85
N ARG A 451 3.80 -1.57 -6.08
CA ARG A 451 4.69 -0.41 -6.19
C ARG A 451 5.62 -0.23 -4.99
N ASP A 452 5.08 -0.28 -3.78
CA ASP A 452 5.88 -0.08 -2.56
C ASP A 452 6.85 -1.24 -2.33
N GLY A 453 6.42 -2.46 -2.61
CA GLY A 453 7.29 -3.63 -2.54
C GLY A 453 8.43 -3.60 -3.56
N ARG A 454 8.20 -3.09 -4.79
CA ARG A 454 9.26 -2.88 -5.78
C ARG A 454 10.24 -1.81 -5.33
N ARG A 455 9.74 -0.65 -4.82
CA ARG A 455 10.59 0.39 -4.26
C ARG A 455 11.47 -0.15 -3.14
N ASP A 456 10.88 -0.86 -2.21
CA ASP A 456 11.60 -1.48 -1.09
C ASP A 456 12.63 -2.51 -1.56
N TYR A 457 12.29 -3.33 -2.56
CA TYR A 457 13.20 -4.28 -3.17
C TYR A 457 14.42 -3.57 -3.78
N HIS A 458 14.22 -2.55 -4.60
CA HIS A 458 15.31 -1.79 -5.24
C HIS A 458 16.16 -1.01 -4.25
N ASN A 459 15.56 -0.50 -3.16
CA ASN A 459 16.29 0.23 -2.13
C ASN A 459 17.18 -0.67 -1.29
N ARG A 460 16.80 -1.92 -1.06
CA ARG A 460 17.48 -2.83 -0.14
C ARG A 460 18.33 -3.90 -0.84
N SER A 461 18.11 -4.16 -2.12
CA SER A 461 18.80 -5.22 -2.85
C SER A 461 20.08 -4.71 -3.52
N ILE A 462 21.09 -5.55 -3.57
CA ILE A 462 22.39 -5.31 -4.19
C ILE A 462 22.63 -6.42 -5.22
N PRO A 463 23.08 -6.14 -6.46
CA PRO A 463 23.39 -7.19 -7.42
C PRO A 463 24.43 -8.20 -6.89
N LEU A 464 24.19 -9.50 -7.10
CA LEU A 464 25.13 -10.58 -6.67
C LEU A 464 26.55 -10.34 -7.18
N ALA A 465 26.71 -9.74 -8.37
CA ALA A 465 28.01 -9.38 -8.92
C ALA A 465 28.87 -8.56 -7.96
N GLN A 466 28.27 -7.60 -7.23
CA GLN A 466 28.99 -6.78 -6.26
C GLN A 466 29.42 -7.59 -5.03
N PHE A 467 28.58 -8.51 -4.53
CA PHE A 467 28.99 -9.43 -3.46
C PHE A 467 30.20 -10.25 -3.88
N VAL A 468 30.17 -10.80 -5.08
CA VAL A 468 31.29 -11.60 -5.61
C VAL A 468 32.54 -10.74 -5.81
N GLU A 469 32.40 -9.55 -6.40
CA GLU A 469 33.53 -8.63 -6.63
C GLU A 469 34.25 -8.25 -5.32
N HIS A 470 33.51 -8.05 -4.24
CA HIS A 470 34.07 -7.51 -3.01
C HIS A 470 34.37 -8.56 -1.93
N LEU A 471 33.81 -9.77 -2.01
CA LEU A 471 33.97 -10.81 -0.99
C LEU A 471 34.78 -12.02 -1.49
N ASN A 472 34.93 -12.21 -2.82
CA ASN A 472 35.62 -13.39 -3.35
C ASN A 472 37.14 -13.23 -3.22
N CYS A 473 37.73 -13.99 -2.30
CA CYS A 473 39.17 -14.10 -2.11
C CYS A 473 39.53 -15.55 -1.72
N PRO A 474 40.82 -15.94 -1.80
CA PRO A 474 41.23 -17.33 -1.55
C PRO A 474 40.86 -17.89 -0.18
N GLU A 475 40.74 -17.03 0.82
CA GLU A 475 40.42 -17.36 2.20
C GLU A 475 38.94 -17.52 2.45
N VAL A 476 38.06 -17.14 1.53
CA VAL A 476 36.62 -17.12 1.67
C VAL A 476 35.96 -18.14 0.75
N GLN A 477 35.04 -18.93 1.28
CA GLN A 477 34.09 -19.73 0.50
C GLN A 477 32.70 -19.11 0.65
N LEU A 478 32.17 -18.63 -0.48
CA LEU A 478 30.82 -18.04 -0.49
C LEU A 478 29.75 -19.13 -0.63
N HIS A 479 28.69 -19.01 0.17
CA HIS A 479 27.52 -19.88 0.14
C HIS A 479 26.26 -19.03 -0.03
N SER A 480 25.38 -19.41 -0.95
CA SER A 480 24.11 -18.72 -1.12
C SER A 480 23.09 -19.16 -0.08
N LEU A 481 22.57 -18.20 0.66
CA LEU A 481 21.36 -18.35 1.48
C LEU A 481 20.13 -17.78 0.78
N GLN A 482 20.29 -17.26 -0.45
CA GLN A 482 19.21 -16.65 -1.24
C GLN A 482 18.30 -17.70 -1.83
N VAL A 483 16.99 -17.50 -1.63
CA VAL A 483 15.91 -18.29 -2.24
C VAL A 483 14.98 -17.37 -3.03
N GLY A 484 14.09 -17.95 -3.83
CA GLY A 484 13.04 -17.22 -4.55
C GLY A 484 13.56 -16.53 -5.82
N HIS A 485 12.98 -15.37 -6.16
CA HIS A 485 13.12 -14.66 -7.43
C HIS A 485 14.57 -14.50 -7.90
N ASP A 486 15.49 -14.13 -6.99
CA ASP A 486 16.86 -13.78 -7.32
C ASP A 486 17.84 -14.95 -7.25
N ALA A 487 17.40 -16.13 -6.80
CA ALA A 487 18.28 -17.30 -6.63
C ALA A 487 18.93 -17.76 -7.94
N GLY A 488 18.25 -17.59 -9.08
CA GLY A 488 18.76 -17.96 -10.41
C GLY A 488 20.00 -17.19 -10.85
N ALA A 489 20.29 -16.02 -10.26
CA ALA A 489 21.49 -15.23 -10.58
C ALA A 489 22.79 -16.00 -10.30
N ILE A 490 22.77 -16.97 -9.39
CA ILE A 490 23.94 -17.81 -9.02
C ILE A 490 24.53 -18.53 -10.22
N ALA A 491 23.73 -18.92 -11.20
CA ALA A 491 24.22 -19.66 -12.40
C ALA A 491 25.35 -18.93 -13.13
N GLN A 492 25.49 -17.63 -12.97
CA GLN A 492 26.55 -16.81 -13.57
C GLN A 492 27.82 -16.75 -12.70
N PHE A 493 27.80 -17.28 -11.46
CA PHE A 493 28.86 -17.13 -10.47
C PHE A 493 29.26 -18.49 -9.85
N PRO A 494 30.02 -19.34 -10.58
CA PRO A 494 30.39 -20.68 -10.13
C PRO A 494 31.24 -20.72 -8.85
N GLN A 495 31.82 -19.59 -8.43
CA GLN A 495 32.57 -19.46 -7.17
C GLN A 495 31.66 -19.33 -5.93
N VAL A 496 30.34 -19.19 -6.10
CA VAL A 496 29.36 -19.20 -5.04
C VAL A 496 28.71 -20.58 -4.98
N GLN A 497 28.82 -21.26 -3.84
CA GLN A 497 28.15 -22.54 -3.63
C GLN A 497 26.62 -22.34 -3.60
N ALA A 498 25.93 -22.95 -4.57
CA ALA A 498 24.49 -22.90 -4.68
C ALA A 498 23.80 -23.94 -3.75
N TRP A 499 22.71 -23.52 -3.11
CA TRP A 499 21.92 -24.38 -2.22
C TRP A 499 20.40 -24.23 -2.44
N HIS A 500 19.96 -23.34 -3.30
CA HIS A 500 18.55 -22.96 -3.44
C HIS A 500 17.60 -24.14 -3.72
N ASP A 501 18.07 -25.20 -4.38
CA ASP A 501 17.30 -26.44 -4.62
C ASP A 501 17.14 -27.31 -3.38
N ARG A 502 17.91 -27.06 -2.32
CA ARG A 502 17.89 -27.79 -1.05
C ARG A 502 17.12 -27.06 0.04
N LEU A 503 17.00 -25.75 -0.08
CA LEU A 503 16.37 -24.89 0.92
C LEU A 503 14.85 -24.84 0.70
N ARG A 504 14.12 -25.78 1.30
CA ARG A 504 12.66 -25.89 1.19
C ARG A 504 11.95 -24.82 2.02
N ASP A 505 12.53 -24.43 3.16
CA ASP A 505 12.00 -23.46 4.11
C ASP A 505 13.09 -22.91 5.04
N PHE A 506 12.70 -22.11 6.03
CA PHE A 506 13.65 -21.50 6.98
C PHE A 506 14.28 -22.51 7.97
N ALA A 507 13.73 -23.69 8.17
CA ALA A 507 14.39 -24.72 8.96
C ALA A 507 15.64 -25.26 8.23
N ASP A 508 15.54 -25.50 6.92
CA ASP A 508 16.69 -25.91 6.12
C ASP A 508 17.71 -24.77 5.98
N THR A 509 17.22 -23.52 5.77
CA THR A 509 18.11 -22.35 5.75
C THR A 509 18.85 -22.16 7.08
N ALA A 510 18.21 -22.43 8.21
CA ALA A 510 18.83 -22.35 9.53
C ALA A 510 19.96 -23.40 9.68
N ALA A 511 19.73 -24.65 9.24
CA ALA A 511 20.74 -25.71 9.28
C ALA A 511 21.98 -25.35 8.44
N LEU A 512 21.77 -24.77 7.26
CA LEU A 512 22.87 -24.30 6.41
C LEU A 512 23.57 -23.08 7.04
N ALA A 513 22.81 -22.08 7.48
CA ALA A 513 23.37 -20.87 8.09
C ALA A 513 24.25 -21.18 9.30
N ALA A 514 23.90 -22.20 10.10
CA ALA A 514 24.68 -22.65 11.27
C ALA A 514 26.08 -23.20 10.88
N GLN A 515 26.31 -23.54 9.62
CA GLN A 515 27.63 -23.94 9.14
C GLN A 515 28.53 -22.75 8.75
N MET A 516 27.95 -21.53 8.69
CA MET A 516 28.69 -20.34 8.29
C MET A 516 29.48 -19.73 9.46
N ASP A 517 30.66 -19.22 9.16
CA ASP A 517 31.46 -18.43 10.09
C ASP A 517 30.92 -17.00 10.21
N LEU A 518 30.36 -16.50 9.10
CA LEU A 518 29.79 -15.16 8.98
C LEU A 518 28.62 -15.18 7.99
N VAL A 519 27.57 -14.42 8.27
CA VAL A 519 26.50 -14.13 7.31
C VAL A 519 26.62 -12.66 6.89
N ILE A 520 26.70 -12.38 5.59
CA ILE A 520 26.68 -11.01 5.03
C ILE A 520 25.44 -10.88 4.15
N CYS A 521 24.53 -10.03 4.54
CA CYS A 521 23.26 -9.93 3.83
C CYS A 521 22.71 -8.49 3.84
N VAL A 522 21.83 -8.22 2.89
CA VAL A 522 20.98 -7.03 2.93
C VAL A 522 19.88 -7.19 3.98
N ASP A 523 19.09 -6.13 4.24
CA ASP A 523 17.90 -6.20 5.12
C ASP A 523 16.83 -7.12 4.52
N THR A 524 16.84 -8.39 4.92
CA THR A 524 15.97 -9.46 4.44
C THR A 524 15.63 -10.46 5.56
N SER A 525 14.74 -11.41 5.30
CA SER A 525 14.37 -12.45 6.26
C SER A 525 15.55 -13.29 6.75
N VAL A 526 16.59 -13.49 5.91
CA VAL A 526 17.84 -14.18 6.30
C VAL A 526 18.57 -13.45 7.42
N THR A 527 18.51 -12.10 7.45
CA THR A 527 19.08 -11.30 8.55
C THR A 527 18.45 -11.66 9.90
N HIS A 528 17.12 -11.78 9.91
CA HIS A 528 16.37 -12.12 11.13
C HIS A 528 16.57 -13.58 11.55
N LEU A 529 16.75 -14.47 10.56
CA LEU A 529 17.12 -15.87 10.81
C LEU A 529 18.50 -15.96 11.46
N ALA A 530 19.53 -15.37 10.82
CA ALA A 530 20.89 -15.40 11.31
C ALA A 530 21.03 -14.76 12.71
N GLY A 531 20.40 -13.60 12.91
CA GLY A 531 20.35 -12.92 14.20
C GLY A 531 19.62 -13.74 15.27
N GLY A 532 18.50 -14.42 14.90
CA GLY A 532 17.75 -15.29 15.79
C GLY A 532 18.50 -16.58 16.19
N LEU A 533 19.39 -17.06 15.33
CA LEU A 533 20.32 -18.16 15.60
C LEU A 533 21.57 -17.73 16.38
N GLY A 534 21.76 -16.43 16.61
CA GLY A 534 22.94 -15.89 17.30
C GLY A 534 24.22 -15.91 16.44
N LEU A 535 24.10 -15.99 15.13
CA LEU A 535 25.25 -16.05 14.23
C LEU A 535 25.87 -14.67 14.02
N PRO A 536 27.21 -14.59 13.83
CA PRO A 536 27.86 -13.37 13.36
C PRO A 536 27.23 -12.90 12.05
N THR A 537 26.69 -11.67 12.03
CA THR A 537 25.91 -11.19 10.87
C THR A 537 26.32 -9.76 10.54
N TRP A 538 26.71 -9.54 9.29
CA TRP A 538 26.93 -8.20 8.74
C TRP A 538 25.77 -7.82 7.87
N ILE A 539 25.17 -6.67 8.18
CA ILE A 539 23.94 -6.22 7.54
C ILE A 539 24.23 -4.98 6.72
N LEU A 540 23.99 -5.07 5.41
CA LEU A 540 24.18 -3.97 4.47
C LEU A 540 22.87 -3.21 4.35
N LEU A 541 22.88 -1.92 4.70
CA LEU A 541 21.68 -1.12 4.90
C LEU A 541 21.64 0.09 3.96
N PRO A 542 20.44 0.48 3.46
CA PRO A 542 20.25 1.77 2.81
C PRO A 542 20.48 2.93 3.81
N GLN A 543 20.52 4.16 3.31
CA GLN A 543 20.67 5.35 4.15
C GLN A 543 19.56 5.45 5.19
N MET A 544 18.30 5.28 4.75
CA MET A 544 17.14 5.20 5.63
C MET A 544 16.66 3.74 5.68
N PRO A 545 17.11 2.98 6.70
CA PRO A 545 16.76 1.56 6.83
C PRO A 545 15.43 1.39 7.57
N ASN A 546 15.02 0.15 7.79
CA ASN A 546 13.93 -0.16 8.70
C ASN A 546 14.28 0.30 10.15
N TRP A 547 13.29 0.73 10.92
CA TRP A 547 13.45 1.23 12.30
C TRP A 547 14.22 0.27 13.23
N ARG A 548 14.23 -1.03 12.97
CA ARG A 548 14.95 -2.04 13.77
C ARG A 548 16.44 -1.78 13.83
N TRP A 549 16.97 -1.20 12.77
CA TRP A 549 18.40 -0.92 12.62
C TRP A 549 18.77 0.44 13.17
N MET A 550 17.80 1.28 13.49
CA MET A 550 17.99 2.67 13.97
C MET A 550 18.88 3.50 13.04
N LEU A 551 19.32 4.67 13.48
CA LEU A 551 20.31 5.51 12.81
C LEU A 551 21.56 5.61 13.67
N ASP A 552 22.64 6.15 13.16
CA ASP A 552 23.87 6.58 13.87
C ASP A 552 24.53 5.51 14.77
N ARG A 553 24.40 4.22 14.42
CA ARG A 553 25.05 3.13 15.17
C ARG A 553 25.52 2.00 14.25
N ALA A 554 26.61 1.34 14.65
CA ALA A 554 27.18 0.18 13.95
C ALA A 554 26.77 -1.16 14.57
N ASP A 555 26.21 -1.18 15.78
CA ASP A 555 25.65 -2.35 16.46
C ASP A 555 24.12 -2.40 16.32
N CYS A 556 23.52 -3.51 16.69
CA CYS A 556 22.09 -3.69 16.63
C CYS A 556 21.52 -4.06 18.02
N PRO A 557 20.53 -3.30 18.54
CA PRO A 557 19.94 -3.61 19.85
C PRO A 557 19.15 -4.94 19.86
N TRP A 558 18.68 -5.37 18.70
CA TRP A 558 17.91 -6.60 18.54
C TRP A 558 18.76 -7.85 18.38
N TYR A 559 19.97 -7.72 17.83
CA TYR A 559 20.90 -8.80 17.54
C TYR A 559 22.32 -8.42 17.94
N PRO A 560 22.77 -8.77 19.15
CA PRO A 560 24.10 -8.40 19.64
C PRO A 560 25.28 -8.89 18.79
N THR A 561 25.05 -9.94 17.96
CA THR A 561 26.06 -10.49 17.04
C THR A 561 26.07 -9.79 15.67
N ALA A 562 25.20 -8.81 15.46
CA ALA A 562 25.11 -8.09 14.20
C ALA A 562 25.99 -6.86 14.18
N ARG A 563 26.61 -6.60 13.01
CA ARG A 563 27.31 -5.36 12.65
C ARG A 563 26.65 -4.71 11.45
N LEU A 564 26.38 -3.41 11.53
CA LEU A 564 25.66 -2.66 10.53
C LEU A 564 26.63 -1.87 9.65
N PHE A 565 26.45 -1.98 8.32
CA PHE A 565 27.15 -1.20 7.32
C PHE A 565 26.13 -0.42 6.51
N ARG A 566 26.26 0.89 6.48
CA ARG A 566 25.19 1.79 6.07
C ARG A 566 25.62 2.71 4.94
N GLN A 567 24.72 2.94 3.97
CA GLN A 567 24.91 4.00 2.98
C GLN A 567 24.97 5.36 3.66
N LEU A 568 25.91 6.21 3.25
CA LEU A 568 25.99 7.59 3.70
C LEU A 568 25.10 8.53 2.86
N GLN A 569 24.82 8.13 1.63
CA GLN A 569 23.92 8.82 0.70
C GLN A 569 23.01 7.78 0.02
N PRO A 570 21.81 8.17 -0.45
CA PRO A 570 20.92 7.25 -1.14
C PRO A 570 21.62 6.56 -2.31
N ARG A 571 21.40 5.25 -2.44
CA ARG A 571 21.95 4.39 -3.51
C ARG A 571 23.49 4.24 -3.54
N ASP A 572 24.22 4.76 -2.55
CA ASP A 572 25.68 4.64 -2.46
C ASP A 572 26.10 3.28 -1.87
N TRP A 573 25.89 2.21 -2.63
CA TRP A 573 26.43 0.89 -2.26
C TRP A 573 27.94 0.81 -2.35
N ALA A 574 28.58 1.63 -3.19
CA ALA A 574 30.03 1.68 -3.28
C ALA A 574 30.66 2.13 -1.95
N GLY A 575 30.09 3.15 -1.30
CA GLY A 575 30.49 3.60 0.05
C GLY A 575 30.30 2.52 1.12
N VAL A 576 29.28 1.65 0.99
CA VAL A 576 29.12 0.50 1.89
C VAL A 576 30.24 -0.52 1.70
N TRP A 577 30.61 -0.85 0.47
CA TRP A 577 31.68 -1.77 0.18
C TRP A 577 33.06 -1.25 0.63
N GLN A 578 33.28 0.08 0.61
CA GLN A 578 34.47 0.71 1.19
C GLN A 578 34.60 0.47 2.70
N GLN A 579 33.49 0.27 3.40
CA GLN A 579 33.46 -0.07 4.83
C GLN A 579 33.62 -1.59 5.05
N VAL A 580 32.97 -2.41 4.22
CA VAL A 580 32.95 -3.88 4.35
C VAL A 580 34.32 -4.51 4.05
N ARG A 581 35.00 -4.07 2.97
CA ARG A 581 36.29 -4.69 2.55
C ARG A 581 37.38 -4.64 3.63
N PRO A 582 37.66 -3.49 4.28
CA PRO A 582 38.65 -3.46 5.36
C PRO A 582 38.24 -4.31 6.57
N ALA A 583 36.94 -4.34 6.88
CA ALA A 583 36.43 -5.16 7.97
C ALA A 583 36.61 -6.67 7.69
N LEU A 584 36.39 -7.11 6.44
CA LEU A 584 36.61 -8.50 6.04
C LEU A 584 38.09 -8.86 6.06
N ALA A 585 38.97 -8.00 5.57
CA ALA A 585 40.40 -8.20 5.64
C ALA A 585 40.87 -8.37 7.09
N GLN A 586 40.44 -7.50 7.99
CA GLN A 586 40.73 -7.60 9.41
C GLN A 586 40.23 -8.92 10.02
N ALA A 587 39.01 -9.36 9.66
CA ALA A 587 38.44 -10.61 10.15
C ALA A 587 39.24 -11.83 9.65
N ILE A 588 39.70 -11.82 8.40
CA ILE A 588 40.57 -12.84 7.83
C ILE A 588 41.93 -12.91 8.57
N ASP A 589 42.54 -11.78 8.86
CA ASP A 589 43.82 -11.73 9.59
C ASP A 589 43.69 -12.25 11.03
N GLN A 590 42.61 -11.89 11.71
CA GLN A 590 42.30 -12.42 13.05
C GLN A 590 42.07 -13.93 13.01
N TRP A 591 41.29 -14.42 12.04
CA TRP A 591 41.02 -15.83 11.84
C TRP A 591 42.30 -16.64 11.56
N ARG A 592 43.21 -16.14 10.68
CA ARG A 592 44.52 -16.72 10.40
C ARG A 592 45.40 -16.81 11.65
N SER A 593 45.26 -15.84 12.54
CA SER A 593 46.01 -15.79 13.80
C SER A 593 45.42 -16.69 14.90
N GLY A 594 44.40 -17.50 14.57
CA GLY A 594 43.70 -18.37 15.54
C GLY A 594 42.78 -17.63 16.51
N LEU A 595 42.55 -16.34 16.32
CA LEU A 595 41.59 -15.56 17.07
C LEU A 595 40.18 -15.82 16.50
N ALA A 596 39.16 -15.78 17.35
CA ALA A 596 37.76 -15.83 16.92
C ALA A 596 37.32 -14.41 16.50
N PRO A 597 37.34 -14.06 15.21
CA PRO A 597 37.09 -12.68 14.75
C PRO A 597 35.67 -12.21 15.05
N PHE A 598 34.78 -13.16 15.35
CA PHE A 598 33.33 -12.90 15.59
C PHE A 598 32.89 -13.32 17.00
N GLY A 599 33.82 -13.60 17.91
CA GLY A 599 33.54 -14.12 19.25
C GLY A 599 33.36 -15.66 19.28
N PRO A 600 33.27 -16.26 20.48
CA PRO A 600 33.02 -17.70 20.59
C PRO A 600 31.65 -18.03 19.96
N ARG A 601 31.60 -19.13 19.20
CA ARG A 601 30.31 -19.70 18.76
C ARG A 601 29.55 -20.16 20.00
N SER A 602 28.38 -19.60 20.23
CA SER A 602 27.48 -19.99 21.35
C SER A 602 26.84 -21.35 21.09
#